data_d38dc9ae4e52f6e23dace3bd8ab20d9b
#
_entry.id   d38dc9ae4e52f6e23dace3bd8ab20d9b
#
_cell.length_a   1.000
_cell.length_b   1.000
_cell.length_c   1.000
_cell.angle_alpha   90.00
_cell.angle_beta   90.00
_cell.angle_gamma   90.00
#
_symmetry.space_group_name_H-M   'P 1'
#
loop_
_entity.id
_entity.type
_entity.pdbx_description
1 polymer ?
#
loop_
_entity_poly.entity_id
_entity_poly.type
_entity_poly.pdbx_seq_one_letter_code
_entity_poly.pdbx_strand_id
1 'polypeptide(L)'
;GYGVPGAEDSMVIVGRDLVSGLPVEREISTEIVYEAIKDNLNSICNSIKMILEKTPPELAKDIIHSGIYITGGSSQIHDLDKLFADITGIDINTCEEPEECVVRGLVKIVSDSKYKHLAFSMKSKILI
;
A
#
# COMPACT_ATOMS: atom_id res chain seq x y z
N GLY A 1 -2.59 6.42 14.92
CA GLY A 1 -2.28 5.79 13.64
C GLY A 1 -3.44 5.83 12.67
N TYR A 2 -3.15 5.97 11.41
CA TYR A 2 -4.19 6.11 10.38
C TYR A 2 -4.76 4.75 9.93
N GLY A 3 -4.04 3.66 10.17
CA GLY A 3 -4.48 2.32 9.82
C GLY A 3 -5.26 1.59 10.92
N VAL A 4 -5.18 2.05 12.15
CA VAL A 4 -5.80 1.42 13.33
C VAL A 4 -6.47 2.49 14.19
N PRO A 5 -7.70 2.26 14.70
CA PRO A 5 -8.35 3.19 15.62
C PRO A 5 -7.60 3.27 16.96
N GLY A 6 -7.56 4.45 17.56
CA GLY A 6 -7.05 4.65 18.93
C GLY A 6 -5.83 5.54 19.09
N ALA A 7 -5.27 6.11 18.00
CA ALA A 7 -4.29 7.18 18.13
C ALA A 7 -5.02 8.53 18.25
N GLU A 8 -4.91 9.17 19.39
CA GLU A 8 -5.42 10.52 19.62
C GLU A 8 -4.37 11.53 19.16
N ASP A 9 -4.41 11.90 17.89
CA ASP A 9 -3.60 12.97 17.34
C ASP A 9 -4.49 13.86 16.48
N SER A 10 -4.16 15.14 16.40
CA SER A 10 -4.89 16.09 15.58
C SER A 10 -3.95 17.06 14.90
N MET A 11 -4.39 17.60 13.79
CA MET A 11 -3.68 18.65 13.08
C MET A 11 -4.65 19.74 12.62
N VAL A 12 -4.18 20.98 12.65
CA VAL A 12 -4.93 22.09 12.09
C VAL A 12 -4.59 22.20 10.60
N ILE A 13 -5.63 22.17 9.77
CA ILE A 13 -5.51 22.40 8.34
C ILE A 13 -6.20 23.69 7.94
N VAL A 14 -5.68 24.33 6.90
CA VAL A 14 -6.28 25.52 6.31
C VAL A 14 -6.94 25.13 4.99
N GLY A 15 -8.23 25.38 4.91
CA GLY A 15 -9.03 25.14 3.70
C GLY A 15 -9.73 26.41 3.23
N ARG A 16 -10.58 26.27 2.23
CA ARG A 16 -11.46 27.32 1.76
C ARG A 16 -12.91 26.92 2.01
N ASP A 17 -13.65 27.79 2.69
CA ASP A 17 -15.09 27.63 2.83
C ASP A 17 -15.76 27.75 1.45
N LEU A 18 -16.56 26.76 1.08
CA LEU A 18 -17.18 26.70 -0.26
C LEU A 18 -18.31 27.74 -0.43
N VAL A 19 -18.89 28.23 0.65
CA VAL A 19 -20.00 29.19 0.61
C VAL A 19 -19.47 30.60 0.60
N SER A 20 -18.58 30.94 1.53
CA SER A 20 -18.02 32.29 1.66
C SER A 20 -16.81 32.55 0.77
N GLY A 21 -16.12 31.49 0.34
CA GLY A 21 -14.85 31.57 -0.39
C GLY A 21 -13.65 31.99 0.45
N LEU A 22 -13.84 32.17 1.76
CA LEU A 22 -12.80 32.65 2.67
C LEU A 22 -11.96 31.51 3.23
N PRO A 23 -10.68 31.77 3.60
CA PRO A 23 -9.87 30.82 4.33
C PRO A 23 -10.51 30.47 5.67
N VAL A 24 -10.49 29.18 6.01
CA VAL A 24 -10.99 28.67 7.29
C VAL A 24 -10.02 27.62 7.83
N GLU A 25 -9.76 27.70 9.12
CA GLU A 25 -8.99 26.68 9.85
C GLU A 25 -9.93 25.63 10.42
N ARG A 26 -9.52 24.37 10.29
CA ARG A 26 -10.22 23.23 10.87
C ARG A 26 -9.23 22.29 11.53
N GLU A 27 -9.59 21.83 12.71
CA GLU A 27 -8.87 20.74 13.36
C GLU A 27 -9.39 19.40 12.83
N ILE A 28 -8.48 18.56 12.38
CA ILE A 28 -8.76 17.22 11.87
C ILE A 28 -8.08 16.21 12.79
N SER A 29 -8.85 15.34 13.39
CA SER A 29 -8.35 14.25 14.21
C SER A 29 -8.00 13.02 13.36
N THR A 30 -7.14 12.16 13.90
CA THR A 30 -6.80 10.87 13.28
C THR A 30 -8.04 9.99 13.11
N GLU A 31 -9.04 10.12 13.98
CA GLU A 31 -10.29 9.38 13.87
C GLU A 31 -11.09 9.79 12.63
N ILE A 32 -11.17 11.08 12.33
CA ILE A 32 -11.83 11.57 11.11
C ILE A 32 -11.13 11.03 9.86
N VAL A 33 -9.81 11.03 9.86
CA VAL A 33 -9.01 10.48 8.74
C VAL A 33 -9.26 8.98 8.60
N TYR A 34 -9.21 8.24 9.72
CA TYR A 34 -9.47 6.80 9.71
C TYR A 34 -10.86 6.46 9.16
N GLU A 35 -11.91 7.11 9.65
CA GLU A 35 -13.28 6.89 9.15
C GLU A 35 -13.40 7.21 7.65
N ALA A 36 -12.68 8.22 7.16
CA ALA A 36 -12.70 8.58 5.74
C ALA A 36 -12.05 7.53 4.83
N ILE A 37 -11.04 6.79 5.31
CA ILE A 37 -10.30 5.80 4.50
C ILE A 37 -10.68 4.35 4.81
N LYS A 38 -11.42 4.10 5.87
CA LYS A 38 -11.77 2.78 6.41
C LYS A 38 -12.38 1.84 5.37
N ASP A 39 -13.32 2.32 4.57
CA ASP A 39 -13.96 1.50 3.54
C ASP A 39 -12.99 1.09 2.44
N ASN A 40 -12.06 1.99 2.07
CA ASN A 40 -11.01 1.68 1.12
C ASN A 40 -10.03 0.64 1.69
N LEU A 41 -9.64 0.79 2.96
CA LEU A 41 -8.78 -0.18 3.65
C LEU A 41 -9.46 -1.56 3.71
N ASN A 42 -10.74 -1.61 4.08
CA ASN A 42 -11.51 -2.85 4.12
C ASN A 42 -11.60 -3.52 2.73
N SER A 43 -11.77 -2.73 1.67
CA SER A 43 -11.80 -3.24 0.31
C SER A 43 -10.46 -3.88 -0.09
N ILE A 44 -9.35 -3.24 0.26
CA ILE A 44 -8.00 -3.78 0.03
C ILE A 44 -7.81 -5.08 0.82
N CYS A 45 -8.18 -5.10 2.10
CA CYS A 45 -8.08 -6.28 2.96
C CYS A 45 -8.86 -7.47 2.39
N ASN A 46 -10.08 -7.23 1.92
CA ASN A 46 -10.91 -8.26 1.29
C ASN A 46 -10.28 -8.78 -0.02
N SER A 47 -9.65 -7.90 -0.79
CA SER A 47 -8.94 -8.28 -2.01
C SER A 47 -7.73 -9.17 -1.70
N ILE A 48 -6.96 -8.83 -0.67
CA ILE A 48 -5.83 -9.65 -0.21
C ILE A 48 -6.31 -11.05 0.20
N LYS A 49 -7.37 -11.13 1.03
CA LYS A 49 -7.96 -12.42 1.44
C LYS A 49 -8.38 -13.26 0.24
N MET A 50 -9.11 -12.66 -0.71
CA MET A 50 -9.54 -13.37 -1.92
C MET A 50 -8.38 -13.93 -2.74
N ILE A 51 -7.27 -13.20 -2.82
CA ILE A 51 -6.07 -13.65 -3.52
C ILE A 51 -5.45 -14.84 -2.79
N LEU A 52 -5.30 -14.74 -1.46
CA LEU A 52 -4.74 -15.81 -0.64
C LEU A 52 -5.59 -17.08 -0.69
N GLU A 53 -6.90 -16.96 -0.64
CA GLU A 53 -7.84 -18.10 -0.76
C GLU A 53 -7.73 -18.84 -2.10
N LYS A 54 -7.40 -18.12 -3.17
CA LYS A 54 -7.21 -18.68 -4.52
C LYS A 54 -5.78 -19.15 -4.79
N THR A 55 -4.87 -18.89 -3.86
CA THR A 55 -3.46 -19.24 -4.01
C THR A 55 -3.26 -20.74 -3.78
N PRO A 56 -2.58 -21.46 -4.69
CA PRO A 56 -2.26 -22.87 -4.49
C PRO A 56 -1.48 -23.11 -3.18
N PRO A 57 -1.72 -24.26 -2.50
CA PRO A 57 -1.10 -24.52 -1.18
C PRO A 57 0.43 -24.44 -1.15
N GLU A 58 1.11 -24.82 -2.23
CA GLU A 58 2.56 -24.76 -2.34
C GLU A 58 3.05 -23.31 -2.29
N LEU A 59 2.38 -22.40 -3.02
CA LEU A 59 2.72 -20.98 -3.01
C LEU A 59 2.28 -20.30 -1.72
N ALA A 60 1.15 -20.71 -1.14
CA ALA A 60 0.70 -20.19 0.15
C ALA A 60 1.73 -20.47 1.26
N LYS A 61 2.36 -21.64 1.24
CA LYS A 61 3.45 -21.97 2.16
C LYS A 61 4.63 -21.00 2.02
N ASP A 62 5.03 -20.69 0.80
CA ASP A 62 6.13 -19.77 0.54
C ASP A 62 5.79 -18.34 1.01
N ILE A 63 4.54 -17.91 0.80
CA ILE A 63 4.06 -16.61 1.27
C ILE A 63 4.09 -16.51 2.80
N ILE A 64 3.67 -17.56 3.51
CA ILE A 64 3.71 -17.62 4.97
C ILE A 64 5.14 -17.45 5.50
N HIS A 65 6.12 -18.07 4.82
CA HIS A 65 7.52 -17.98 5.23
C HIS A 65 8.21 -16.67 4.82
N SER A 66 7.86 -16.13 3.68
CA SER A 66 8.52 -14.92 3.12
C SER A 66 7.85 -13.63 3.56
N GLY A 67 6.59 -13.70 3.98
CA GLY A 67 5.75 -12.55 4.23
C GLY A 67 5.24 -11.87 2.96
N ILE A 68 4.43 -10.85 3.15
CA ILE A 68 3.90 -9.99 2.10
C ILE A 68 4.68 -8.67 2.10
N TYR A 69 5.17 -8.25 0.94
CA TYR A 69 5.88 -6.97 0.80
C TYR A 69 4.91 -5.90 0.32
N ILE A 70 4.86 -4.78 1.04
CA ILE A 70 4.09 -3.59 0.64
C ILE A 70 5.03 -2.47 0.21
N THR A 71 4.66 -1.77 -0.85
CA THR A 71 5.48 -0.71 -1.47
C THR A 71 4.57 0.38 -2.04
N GLY A 72 5.16 1.49 -2.45
CA GLY A 72 4.43 2.66 -2.92
C GLY A 72 4.09 3.64 -1.80
N GLY A 73 3.74 4.88 -2.13
CA GLY A 73 3.49 5.94 -1.16
C GLY A 73 2.41 5.60 -0.13
N SER A 74 1.34 4.91 -0.55
CA SER A 74 0.26 4.52 0.36
C SER A 74 0.68 3.49 1.41
N SER A 75 1.78 2.75 1.22
CA SER A 75 2.30 1.84 2.23
C SER A 75 2.86 2.54 3.47
N GLN A 76 3.05 3.86 3.39
CA GLN A 76 3.51 4.70 4.51
C GLN A 76 2.37 5.11 5.46
N ILE A 77 1.12 4.73 5.18
CA ILE A 77 0.03 4.94 6.12
C ILE A 77 0.39 4.26 7.44
N HIS A 78 0.39 5.04 8.51
CA HIS A 78 0.81 4.56 9.83
C HIS A 78 -0.02 3.35 10.26
N ASP A 79 0.65 2.30 10.76
CA ASP A 79 0.07 1.03 11.21
C ASP A 79 -0.68 0.23 10.12
N LEU A 80 -0.47 0.52 8.84
CA LEU A 80 -1.06 -0.24 7.75
C LEU A 80 -0.53 -1.67 7.70
N ASP A 81 0.75 -1.85 7.96
CA ASP A 81 1.41 -3.15 8.09
C ASP A 81 0.77 -4.00 9.18
N LYS A 82 0.52 -3.42 10.35
CA LYS A 82 -0.17 -4.10 11.46
C LYS A 82 -1.58 -4.51 11.08
N LEU A 83 -2.34 -3.60 10.44
CA LEU A 83 -3.69 -3.90 9.99
C LEU A 83 -3.71 -5.09 9.03
N PHE A 84 -2.80 -5.13 8.06
CA PHE A 84 -2.73 -6.23 7.11
C PHE A 84 -2.23 -7.52 7.75
N ALA A 85 -1.27 -7.46 8.67
CA ALA A 85 -0.80 -8.63 9.42
C ALA A 85 -1.93 -9.23 10.27
N ASP A 86 -2.70 -8.41 10.97
CA ASP A 86 -3.82 -8.87 11.80
C ASP A 86 -4.92 -9.56 10.97
N ILE A 87 -5.17 -9.05 9.78
CA ILE A 87 -6.22 -9.56 8.89
C ILE A 87 -5.82 -10.84 8.16
N THR A 88 -4.55 -10.94 7.78
CA THR A 88 -4.04 -12.08 6.98
C THR A 88 -3.40 -13.17 7.82
N GLY A 89 -2.92 -12.84 9.01
CA GLY A 89 -2.10 -13.72 9.82
C GLY A 89 -0.70 -13.96 9.23
N ILE A 90 -0.25 -13.11 8.32
CA ILE A 90 1.03 -13.21 7.61
C ILE A 90 1.85 -11.96 7.90
N ASP A 91 3.16 -12.13 8.06
CA ASP A 91 4.07 -11.01 8.28
C ASP A 91 4.07 -10.04 7.10
N ILE A 92 4.00 -8.76 7.39
CA ILE A 92 4.04 -7.69 6.40
C ILE A 92 5.40 -7.01 6.44
N ASN A 93 6.08 -7.02 5.31
CA ASN A 93 7.38 -6.38 5.14
C ASN A 93 7.18 -5.02 4.47
N THR A 94 7.72 -3.98 5.09
CA THR A 94 7.79 -2.64 4.52
C THR A 94 9.15 -2.42 3.87
N CYS A 95 9.22 -1.51 2.91
CA CYS A 95 10.46 -1.15 2.24
C CYS A 95 10.97 0.20 2.75
N GLU A 96 12.28 0.36 2.81
CA GLU A 96 12.88 1.69 2.86
C GLU A 96 12.58 2.39 1.54
N GLU A 97 12.19 3.66 1.57
CA GLU A 97 11.82 4.44 0.38
C GLU A 97 10.80 3.71 -0.53
N PRO A 98 9.62 3.38 -0.01
CA PRO A 98 8.66 2.52 -0.70
C PRO A 98 8.16 3.11 -2.03
N GLU A 99 8.19 4.42 -2.20
CA GLU A 99 7.85 5.12 -3.44
C GLU A 99 8.84 4.82 -4.56
N GLU A 100 10.10 4.54 -4.23
CA GLU A 100 11.16 4.28 -5.21
C GLU A 100 11.39 2.80 -5.51
N CYS A 101 10.77 1.89 -4.77
CA CYS A 101 11.02 0.45 -4.89
C CYS A 101 10.87 -0.05 -6.34
N VAL A 102 9.85 0.40 -7.06
CA VAL A 102 9.61 -0.03 -8.45
C VAL A 102 10.70 0.50 -9.37
N VAL A 103 11.04 1.77 -9.29
CA VAL A 103 12.09 2.35 -10.16
C VAL A 103 13.46 1.77 -9.85
N ARG A 104 13.77 1.52 -8.60
CA ARG A 104 15.02 0.84 -8.19
C ARG A 104 15.09 -0.58 -8.72
N GLY A 105 13.98 -1.32 -8.68
CA GLY A 105 13.88 -2.64 -9.29
C GLY A 105 14.11 -2.61 -10.79
N LEU A 106 13.52 -1.65 -11.51
CA LEU A 106 13.74 -1.47 -12.95
C LEU A 106 15.19 -1.12 -13.28
N VAL A 107 15.80 -0.21 -12.52
CA VAL A 107 17.24 0.12 -12.68
C VAL A 107 18.09 -1.14 -12.50
N LYS A 108 17.79 -1.96 -11.50
CA LYS A 108 18.52 -3.22 -11.26
C LYS A 108 18.39 -4.21 -12.41
N ILE A 109 17.20 -4.33 -13.01
CA ILE A 109 16.96 -5.19 -14.18
C ILE A 109 17.78 -4.72 -15.39
N VAL A 110 17.89 -3.41 -15.60
CA VAL A 110 18.61 -2.84 -16.75
C VAL A 110 20.14 -2.89 -16.57
N SER A 111 20.62 -2.61 -15.35
CA SER A 111 22.05 -2.47 -15.07
C SER A 111 22.77 -3.79 -14.75
N ASP A 112 22.07 -4.79 -14.23
CA ASP A 112 22.65 -6.07 -13.82
C ASP A 112 22.29 -7.18 -14.81
N SER A 113 23.32 -7.78 -15.42
CA SER A 113 23.17 -8.86 -16.39
C SER A 113 22.42 -10.08 -15.85
N LYS A 114 22.48 -10.32 -14.53
CA LYS A 114 21.78 -11.41 -13.84
C LYS A 114 20.25 -11.29 -14.00
N TYR A 115 19.72 -10.08 -14.06
CA TYR A 115 18.28 -9.83 -14.12
C TYR A 115 17.76 -9.47 -15.52
N LYS A 116 18.64 -9.40 -16.54
CA LYS A 116 18.25 -9.07 -17.91
C LYS A 116 17.18 -9.99 -18.51
N HIS A 117 17.14 -11.24 -18.06
CA HIS A 117 16.12 -12.21 -18.49
C HIS A 117 14.70 -11.83 -18.05
N LEU A 118 14.55 -10.93 -17.07
CA LEU A 118 13.25 -10.40 -16.62
C LEU A 118 12.75 -9.26 -17.52
N ALA A 119 13.63 -8.66 -18.33
CA ALA A 119 13.25 -7.66 -19.30
C ALA A 119 12.75 -8.32 -20.59
N PHE A 120 11.52 -8.02 -20.98
CA PHE A 120 10.96 -8.50 -22.24
C PHE A 120 10.42 -7.33 -23.07
N SER A 121 10.54 -7.46 -24.40
CA SER A 121 10.02 -6.45 -25.33
C SER A 121 8.60 -6.82 -25.73
N MET A 122 7.68 -5.87 -25.64
CA MET A 122 6.30 -6.03 -26.12
C MET A 122 6.19 -6.00 -27.65
N LYS A 123 7.29 -5.91 -28.41
CA LYS A 123 7.26 -5.78 -29.88
C LYS A 123 6.66 -6.96 -30.64
N SER A 124 6.33 -8.07 -29.99
CA SER A 124 5.80 -9.24 -30.68
C SER A 124 4.28 -9.43 -30.61
N LYS A 125 3.52 -8.49 -30.07
CA LYS A 125 2.05 -8.62 -29.95
C LYS A 125 1.22 -7.50 -30.58
N ILE A 126 1.82 -6.60 -31.36
CA ILE A 126 1.07 -5.61 -32.14
C ILE A 126 1.31 -5.88 -33.62
N LEU A 127 0.79 -6.99 -34.08
CA LEU A 127 0.54 -7.31 -35.48
C LEU A 127 -0.67 -8.23 -35.55
N ILE A 128 -1.81 -7.67 -35.34
CA ILE A 128 -3.06 -8.11 -35.98
C ILE A 128 -3.89 -6.86 -36.23
#